data_70605987b180f51d637234f1fda87cd5
#
_entry.id   70605987b180f51d637234f1fda87cd5
#
_cell.length_a   1.000
_cell.length_b   1.000
_cell.length_c   1.000
_cell.angle_alpha   90.00
_cell.angle_beta   90.00
_cell.angle_gamma   90.00
#
_symmetry.space_group_name_H-M   'P 1'
#
loop_
_entity.id
_entity.type
_entity.pdbx_description
1 polymer ?
#
loop_
_entity_poly.entity_id
_entity_poly.type
_entity_poly.pdbx_seq_one_letter_code
_entity_poly.pdbx_strand_id
1 'polypeptide(L)'
;MSRFSQPQDPVFAQLNASIGFDWRLAPYDVEQSRAHARMLASRDIISAADLDALLGGLDRVAAELDAGEFAFRPDDEDIHMAVERRLTEIVGPAGGRLHTARSRNDQVATDMAMFTRAHALVAMERLQALQSTLVQLAERHLDWPMPGYTHLQRAQPVYLSHHLLAYFWMFRRDARRFELVLGATGDLPLGAGALAGVNFDTDRGFVARELGFAGVAPNSIDAVSNRDFVLDFLAAAATCATHLSRLGAEIVLWSSEEFGFCEVSDAWASGSSIMPQKKNPDAAELLRAKAPRVVAHLAALHGVMHGLPLTYNKDMQEDKEHLFDAVDTLDLCLQAATGMLSGISFRAERLAGAATDEMIAAVDVADMLVRRGVPFRQSHGIVAGLVREAVDRGEPLSALTREDLARHSEALDGEFYDVLNQRSWLESKVSEGGTALDRVREQLAHARAELDGQPA
;
A
#
# COMPACT_ATOMS: atom_id res chain seq x y z
N MET A 1 -40.17 -15.72 13.18
CA MET A 1 -40.39 -16.12 14.59
C MET A 1 -39.24 -16.99 15.05
N SER A 2 -38.58 -16.59 16.11
CA SER A 2 -37.49 -17.38 16.71
C SER A 2 -38.08 -18.58 17.48
N ARG A 3 -37.37 -19.71 17.56
CA ARG A 3 -37.70 -20.84 18.45
C ARG A 3 -37.49 -20.53 19.93
N PHE A 4 -36.86 -19.39 20.23
CA PHE A 4 -36.52 -19.01 21.57
C PHE A 4 -37.70 -18.36 22.29
N SER A 5 -37.91 -18.73 23.53
CA SER A 5 -39.04 -18.28 24.37
C SER A 5 -38.68 -17.04 25.20
N GLN A 6 -37.42 -16.64 25.21
CA GLN A 6 -36.95 -15.50 25.99
C GLN A 6 -36.30 -14.47 25.02
N PRO A 7 -36.42 -13.16 25.31
CA PRO A 7 -35.68 -12.14 24.61
C PRO A 7 -34.17 -12.31 24.88
N GLN A 8 -33.34 -11.79 23.98
CA GLN A 8 -31.90 -11.75 24.19
C GLN A 8 -31.55 -10.85 25.37
N ASP A 9 -30.54 -11.23 26.12
CA ASP A 9 -29.95 -10.35 27.14
C ASP A 9 -29.39 -9.09 26.46
N PRO A 10 -29.59 -7.90 27.01
CA PRO A 10 -29.11 -6.66 26.40
C PRO A 10 -27.62 -6.59 26.20
N VAL A 11 -26.81 -7.19 27.08
CA VAL A 11 -25.33 -7.28 26.90
C VAL A 11 -24.98 -8.21 25.75
N PHE A 12 -25.69 -9.32 25.64
CA PHE A 12 -25.49 -10.23 24.51
C PHE A 12 -25.92 -9.58 23.19
N ALA A 13 -27.03 -8.85 23.16
CA ALA A 13 -27.47 -8.13 21.98
C ALA A 13 -26.42 -7.11 21.52
N GLN A 14 -25.83 -6.36 22.46
CA GLN A 14 -24.73 -5.43 22.17
C GLN A 14 -23.48 -6.13 21.67
N LEU A 15 -23.09 -7.26 22.28
CA LEU A 15 -21.92 -8.06 21.85
C LEU A 15 -22.12 -8.66 20.45
N ASN A 16 -23.36 -9.02 20.12
CA ASN A 16 -23.72 -9.68 18.88
C ASN A 16 -23.86 -8.73 17.69
N ALA A 17 -24.19 -7.46 17.94
CA ALA A 17 -24.47 -6.48 16.91
C ALA A 17 -23.20 -6.00 16.20
N SER A 18 -23.25 -5.92 14.86
CA SER A 18 -22.19 -5.39 14.00
C SER A 18 -22.57 -4.11 13.25
N ILE A 19 -23.82 -3.66 13.39
CA ILE A 19 -24.34 -2.48 12.67
C ILE A 19 -23.48 -1.21 12.90
N GLY A 20 -22.78 -1.11 14.04
CA GLY A 20 -21.91 0.02 14.37
C GLY A 20 -20.71 0.20 13.41
N PHE A 21 -20.33 -0.84 12.68
CA PHE A 21 -19.21 -0.79 11.74
C PHE A 21 -19.52 -1.40 10.36
N ASP A 22 -20.43 -2.39 10.28
CA ASP A 22 -20.70 -3.10 9.02
C ASP A 22 -21.63 -2.34 8.05
N TRP A 23 -22.21 -1.22 8.49
CA TRP A 23 -22.99 -0.32 7.61
C TRP A 23 -22.21 0.08 6.34
N ARG A 24 -20.89 0.00 6.36
CA ARG A 24 -20.00 0.23 5.20
C ARG A 24 -20.21 -0.77 4.08
N LEU A 25 -20.80 -1.92 4.35
CA LEU A 25 -21.14 -2.93 3.35
C LEU A 25 -22.46 -2.63 2.62
N ALA A 26 -23.25 -1.65 3.09
CA ALA A 26 -24.57 -1.34 2.52
C ALA A 26 -24.60 -1.18 1.00
N PRO A 27 -23.67 -0.44 0.34
CA PRO A 27 -23.67 -0.31 -1.12
C PRO A 27 -23.52 -1.66 -1.83
N TYR A 28 -22.68 -2.54 -1.27
CA TYR A 28 -22.41 -3.87 -1.83
C TYR A 28 -23.59 -4.81 -1.62
N ASP A 29 -24.23 -4.76 -0.43
CA ASP A 29 -25.44 -5.54 -0.14
C ASP A 29 -26.60 -5.16 -1.06
N VAL A 30 -26.80 -3.87 -1.32
CA VAL A 30 -27.81 -3.40 -2.27
C VAL A 30 -27.53 -3.87 -3.68
N GLU A 31 -26.27 -3.78 -4.14
CA GLU A 31 -25.88 -4.20 -5.49
C GLU A 31 -26.01 -5.70 -5.66
N GLN A 32 -25.52 -6.50 -4.73
CA GLN A 32 -25.70 -7.96 -4.79
C GLN A 32 -27.18 -8.35 -4.72
N SER A 33 -27.98 -7.65 -3.91
CA SER A 33 -29.43 -7.88 -3.77
C SER A 33 -30.17 -7.61 -5.07
N ARG A 34 -29.80 -6.58 -5.83
CA ARG A 34 -30.34 -6.31 -7.18
C ARG A 34 -30.02 -7.44 -8.15
N ALA A 35 -28.76 -7.90 -8.20
CA ALA A 35 -28.34 -8.99 -9.05
C ALA A 35 -29.05 -10.30 -8.68
N HIS A 36 -29.18 -10.57 -7.38
CA HIS A 36 -29.88 -11.74 -6.87
C HIS A 36 -31.37 -11.72 -7.24
N ALA A 37 -32.07 -10.59 -7.07
CA ALA A 37 -33.48 -10.44 -7.46
C ALA A 37 -33.69 -10.68 -8.97
N ARG A 38 -32.81 -10.14 -9.83
CA ARG A 38 -32.85 -10.39 -11.28
C ARG A 38 -32.66 -11.89 -11.62
N MET A 39 -31.73 -12.53 -10.94
CA MET A 39 -31.50 -13.97 -11.10
C MET A 39 -32.74 -14.78 -10.69
N LEU A 40 -33.34 -14.49 -9.52
CA LEU A 40 -34.54 -15.15 -9.04
C LEU A 40 -35.70 -15.05 -10.07
N ALA A 41 -35.90 -13.86 -10.63
CA ALA A 41 -36.92 -13.66 -11.67
C ALA A 41 -36.57 -14.36 -12.98
N SER A 42 -35.31 -14.36 -13.40
CA SER A 42 -34.87 -15.07 -14.60
C SER A 42 -35.03 -16.59 -14.55
N ARG A 43 -35.16 -17.12 -13.33
CA ARG A 43 -35.42 -18.56 -13.06
C ARG A 43 -36.84 -18.84 -12.62
N ASP A 44 -37.77 -17.90 -12.82
CA ASP A 44 -39.19 -18.01 -12.44
C ASP A 44 -39.42 -18.37 -10.95
N ILE A 45 -38.45 -18.02 -10.06
CA ILE A 45 -38.53 -18.22 -8.61
C ILE A 45 -39.39 -17.13 -7.99
N ILE A 46 -39.32 -15.92 -8.51
CA ILE A 46 -40.18 -14.78 -8.17
C ILE A 46 -40.87 -14.23 -9.42
N SER A 47 -42.00 -13.56 -9.27
CA SER A 47 -42.72 -12.95 -10.40
C SER A 47 -42.02 -11.69 -10.90
N ALA A 48 -42.33 -11.28 -12.15
CA ALA A 48 -41.87 -9.97 -12.67
C ALA A 48 -42.37 -8.81 -11.84
N ALA A 49 -43.58 -8.87 -11.30
CA ALA A 49 -44.08 -7.82 -10.41
C ALA A 49 -43.31 -7.74 -9.07
N ASP A 50 -42.89 -8.89 -8.55
CA ASP A 50 -41.99 -8.89 -7.36
C ASP A 50 -40.63 -8.30 -7.68
N LEU A 51 -40.06 -8.63 -8.85
CA LEU A 51 -38.79 -8.07 -9.32
C LEU A 51 -38.86 -6.52 -9.39
N ASP A 52 -39.88 -5.97 -10.06
CA ASP A 52 -40.06 -4.54 -10.21
C ASP A 52 -40.20 -3.85 -8.82
N ALA A 53 -40.97 -4.45 -7.93
CA ALA A 53 -41.12 -3.93 -6.56
C ALA A 53 -39.78 -3.97 -5.80
N LEU A 54 -39.04 -5.08 -5.87
CA LEU A 54 -37.73 -5.23 -5.20
C LEU A 54 -36.69 -4.23 -5.73
N LEU A 55 -36.55 -4.09 -7.05
CA LEU A 55 -35.60 -3.15 -7.64
C LEU A 55 -35.95 -1.72 -7.27
N GLY A 56 -37.22 -1.31 -7.41
CA GLY A 56 -37.67 0.05 -7.00
C GLY A 56 -37.50 0.30 -5.50
N GLY A 57 -37.68 -0.72 -4.66
CA GLY A 57 -37.42 -0.63 -3.22
C GLY A 57 -35.94 -0.49 -2.89
N LEU A 58 -35.07 -1.28 -3.53
CA LEU A 58 -33.61 -1.21 -3.35
C LEU A 58 -33.04 0.13 -3.83
N ASP A 59 -33.60 0.72 -4.92
CA ASP A 59 -33.19 2.05 -5.38
C ASP A 59 -33.53 3.12 -4.35
N ARG A 60 -34.67 3.01 -3.65
CA ARG A 60 -35.01 3.93 -2.55
C ARG A 60 -34.10 3.72 -1.34
N VAL A 61 -33.80 2.47 -0.97
CA VAL A 61 -32.85 2.18 0.11
C VAL A 61 -31.47 2.79 -0.20
N ALA A 62 -30.97 2.61 -1.43
CA ALA A 62 -29.71 3.22 -1.85
C ALA A 62 -29.75 4.75 -1.74
N ALA A 63 -30.82 5.39 -2.22
CA ALA A 63 -30.95 6.85 -2.15
C ALA A 63 -30.98 7.36 -0.69
N GLU A 64 -31.65 6.64 0.22
CA GLU A 64 -31.66 6.98 1.66
C GLU A 64 -30.28 6.84 2.30
N LEU A 65 -29.50 5.81 1.90
CA LEU A 65 -28.11 5.61 2.36
C LEU A 65 -27.19 6.73 1.85
N ASP A 66 -27.27 7.05 0.56
CA ASP A 66 -26.45 8.10 -0.07
C ASP A 66 -26.75 9.50 0.49
N ALA A 67 -28.02 9.76 0.82
CA ALA A 67 -28.45 11.02 1.45
C ALA A 67 -28.12 11.09 2.94
N GLY A 68 -27.68 10.00 3.58
CA GLY A 68 -27.52 9.91 5.03
C GLY A 68 -28.84 9.95 5.81
N GLU A 69 -29.95 9.62 5.15
CA GLU A 69 -31.31 9.61 5.71
C GLU A 69 -31.77 8.22 6.16
N PHE A 70 -30.96 7.20 5.91
CA PHE A 70 -31.28 5.82 6.31
C PHE A 70 -31.32 5.69 7.83
N ALA A 71 -32.51 5.33 8.36
CA ALA A 71 -32.72 5.21 9.80
C ALA A 71 -32.33 3.81 10.31
N PHE A 72 -31.17 3.70 10.94
CA PHE A 72 -30.78 2.53 11.71
C PHE A 72 -31.64 2.43 12.99
N ARG A 73 -31.97 1.19 13.37
CA ARG A 73 -32.76 0.92 14.59
C ARG A 73 -31.91 0.17 15.61
N PRO A 74 -32.23 0.31 16.91
CA PRO A 74 -31.54 -0.45 17.96
C PRO A 74 -31.64 -1.98 17.79
N ASP A 75 -32.67 -2.46 17.09
CA ASP A 75 -32.92 -3.88 16.86
C ASP A 75 -32.23 -4.41 15.58
N ASP A 76 -31.57 -3.55 14.80
CA ASP A 76 -30.81 -3.97 13.64
C ASP A 76 -29.50 -4.60 14.11
N GLU A 77 -29.36 -5.92 13.97
CA GLU A 77 -28.15 -6.65 14.37
C GLU A 77 -26.98 -6.33 13.43
N ASP A 78 -27.28 -6.29 12.12
CA ASP A 78 -26.31 -6.04 11.04
C ASP A 78 -26.94 -5.19 9.92
N ILE A 79 -26.11 -4.71 9.00
CA ILE A 79 -26.56 -3.91 7.86
C ILE A 79 -27.53 -4.67 6.96
N HIS A 80 -27.34 -5.96 6.79
CA HIS A 80 -28.19 -6.79 5.93
C HIS A 80 -29.62 -6.90 6.50
N MET A 81 -29.74 -7.03 7.83
CA MET A 81 -31.04 -6.97 8.51
C MET A 81 -31.70 -5.61 8.35
N ALA A 82 -30.92 -4.55 8.49
CA ALA A 82 -31.41 -3.17 8.34
C ALA A 82 -31.93 -2.92 6.92
N VAL A 83 -31.20 -3.33 5.89
CA VAL A 83 -31.60 -3.21 4.48
C VAL A 83 -32.86 -4.04 4.20
N GLU A 84 -32.91 -5.31 4.63
CA GLU A 84 -34.08 -6.19 4.45
C GLU A 84 -35.32 -5.64 5.13
N ARG A 85 -35.18 -5.13 6.38
CA ARG A 85 -36.28 -4.47 7.11
C ARG A 85 -36.77 -3.25 6.35
N ARG A 86 -35.85 -2.34 5.95
CA ARG A 86 -36.25 -1.11 5.26
C ARG A 86 -36.90 -1.40 3.91
N LEU A 87 -36.34 -2.34 3.15
CA LEU A 87 -36.93 -2.80 1.91
C LEU A 87 -38.36 -3.31 2.13
N THR A 88 -38.58 -4.13 3.15
CA THR A 88 -39.92 -4.67 3.48
C THR A 88 -40.90 -3.56 3.89
N GLU A 89 -40.46 -2.53 4.60
CA GLU A 89 -41.27 -1.35 4.91
C GLU A 89 -41.71 -0.60 3.65
N ILE A 90 -40.86 -0.55 2.62
CA ILE A 90 -41.12 0.16 1.37
C ILE A 90 -42.07 -0.64 0.46
N VAL A 91 -41.79 -1.95 0.27
CA VAL A 91 -42.45 -2.76 -0.77
C VAL A 91 -43.44 -3.80 -0.20
N GLY A 92 -43.57 -3.86 1.12
CA GLY A 92 -44.47 -4.82 1.78
C GLY A 92 -44.00 -6.27 1.63
N PRO A 93 -44.92 -7.24 1.45
CA PRO A 93 -44.59 -8.67 1.47
C PRO A 93 -43.57 -9.11 0.40
N ALA A 94 -43.42 -8.36 -0.69
CA ALA A 94 -42.43 -8.64 -1.71
C ALA A 94 -40.99 -8.62 -1.16
N GLY A 95 -40.72 -7.74 -0.16
CA GLY A 95 -39.40 -7.63 0.48
C GLY A 95 -38.91 -8.95 1.05
N GLY A 96 -39.77 -9.74 1.70
CA GLY A 96 -39.40 -11.04 2.26
C GLY A 96 -39.05 -12.12 1.23
N ARG A 97 -39.32 -11.88 -0.05
CA ARG A 97 -38.95 -12.84 -1.14
C ARG A 97 -37.52 -12.71 -1.58
N LEU A 98 -36.87 -11.57 -1.30
CA LEU A 98 -35.48 -11.32 -1.66
C LEU A 98 -34.52 -12.33 -1.01
N HIS A 99 -34.83 -12.81 0.19
CA HIS A 99 -33.99 -13.79 0.90
C HIS A 99 -34.11 -15.24 0.37
N THR A 100 -34.99 -15.49 -0.60
CA THR A 100 -35.15 -16.82 -1.20
C THR A 100 -33.83 -17.29 -1.81
N ALA A 101 -33.45 -18.55 -1.53
CA ALA A 101 -32.21 -19.16 -2.02
C ALA A 101 -30.93 -18.39 -1.62
N ARG A 102 -30.92 -17.68 -0.49
CA ARG A 102 -29.78 -16.95 0.07
C ARG A 102 -29.64 -17.23 1.56
N SER A 103 -28.43 -17.25 2.07
CA SER A 103 -28.12 -17.26 3.50
C SER A 103 -27.35 -15.99 3.86
N ARG A 104 -27.42 -15.59 5.15
CA ARG A 104 -26.54 -14.52 5.65
C ARG A 104 -25.06 -14.84 5.41
N ASN A 105 -24.67 -16.11 5.44
CA ASN A 105 -23.27 -16.53 5.29
C ASN A 105 -22.70 -16.22 3.89
N ASP A 106 -23.40 -16.61 2.81
CA ASP A 106 -22.96 -16.34 1.45
C ASP A 106 -23.16 -14.87 1.05
N GLN A 107 -24.17 -14.20 1.63
CA GLN A 107 -24.41 -12.77 1.50
C GLN A 107 -23.22 -11.95 2.02
N VAL A 108 -22.83 -12.16 3.27
CA VAL A 108 -21.69 -11.45 3.90
C VAL A 108 -20.37 -11.76 3.18
N ALA A 109 -20.13 -13.03 2.81
CA ALA A 109 -18.92 -13.40 2.08
C ALA A 109 -18.79 -12.66 0.75
N THR A 110 -19.91 -12.48 0.04
CA THR A 110 -19.98 -11.76 -1.23
C THR A 110 -19.70 -10.26 -1.03
N ASP A 111 -20.32 -9.62 -0.05
CA ASP A 111 -20.10 -8.21 0.24
C ASP A 111 -18.67 -7.94 0.66
N MET A 112 -18.07 -8.80 1.48
CA MET A 112 -16.67 -8.70 1.88
C MET A 112 -15.73 -8.83 0.66
N ALA A 113 -16.01 -9.73 -0.28
CA ALA A 113 -15.24 -9.86 -1.51
C ALA A 113 -15.37 -8.62 -2.40
N MET A 114 -16.59 -8.08 -2.57
CA MET A 114 -16.84 -6.85 -3.34
C MET A 114 -16.16 -5.64 -2.70
N PHE A 115 -16.27 -5.47 -1.38
CA PHE A 115 -15.62 -4.41 -0.62
C PHE A 115 -14.09 -4.48 -0.77
N THR A 116 -13.50 -5.66 -0.57
CA THR A 116 -12.05 -5.86 -0.66
C THR A 116 -11.55 -5.55 -2.07
N ARG A 117 -12.27 -6.01 -3.10
CA ARG A 117 -11.96 -5.72 -4.52
C ARG A 117 -11.99 -4.22 -4.81
N ALA A 118 -13.04 -3.52 -4.38
CA ALA A 118 -13.18 -2.08 -4.59
C ALA A 118 -12.04 -1.30 -3.94
N HIS A 119 -11.67 -1.63 -2.72
CA HIS A 119 -10.59 -0.94 -2.01
C HIS A 119 -9.18 -1.35 -2.49
N ALA A 120 -9.01 -2.54 -3.06
CA ALA A 120 -7.77 -2.89 -3.76
C ALA A 120 -7.57 -2.01 -5.01
N LEU A 121 -8.62 -1.73 -5.78
CA LEU A 121 -8.58 -0.80 -6.91
C LEU A 121 -8.24 0.63 -6.46
N VAL A 122 -8.85 1.11 -5.40
CA VAL A 122 -8.52 2.43 -4.82
C VAL A 122 -7.06 2.50 -4.38
N ALA A 123 -6.55 1.47 -3.70
CA ALA A 123 -5.14 1.42 -3.28
C ALA A 123 -4.18 1.47 -4.49
N MET A 124 -4.51 0.77 -5.58
CA MET A 124 -3.73 0.82 -6.83
C MET A 124 -3.74 2.20 -7.46
N GLU A 125 -4.89 2.89 -7.50
CA GLU A 125 -5.00 4.27 -7.98
C GLU A 125 -4.13 5.23 -7.15
N ARG A 126 -4.18 5.13 -5.82
CA ARG A 126 -3.34 5.94 -4.92
C ARG A 126 -1.85 5.66 -5.11
N LEU A 127 -1.48 4.39 -5.29
CA LEU A 127 -0.10 3.99 -5.58
C LEU A 127 0.39 4.54 -6.91
N GLN A 128 -0.45 4.54 -7.94
CA GLN A 128 -0.11 5.14 -9.24
C GLN A 128 0.14 6.65 -9.11
N ALA A 129 -0.68 7.38 -8.35
CA ALA A 129 -0.47 8.80 -8.09
C ALA A 129 0.85 9.07 -7.34
N LEU A 130 1.18 8.26 -6.32
CA LEU A 130 2.44 8.36 -5.59
C LEU A 130 3.65 8.05 -6.48
N GLN A 131 3.58 7.01 -7.29
CA GLN A 131 4.60 6.64 -8.27
C GLN A 131 4.84 7.76 -9.30
N SER A 132 3.77 8.35 -9.83
CA SER A 132 3.86 9.49 -10.75
C SER A 132 4.56 10.69 -10.10
N THR A 133 4.26 10.98 -8.83
CA THR A 133 4.91 12.06 -8.08
C THR A 133 6.41 11.80 -7.90
N LEU A 134 6.81 10.55 -7.59
CA LEU A 134 8.21 10.17 -7.46
C LEU A 134 8.97 10.29 -8.80
N VAL A 135 8.36 9.88 -9.91
CA VAL A 135 8.95 10.04 -11.25
C VAL A 135 9.15 11.52 -11.58
N GLN A 136 8.15 12.37 -11.37
CA GLN A 136 8.25 13.82 -11.59
C GLN A 136 9.34 14.48 -10.72
N LEU A 137 9.49 14.04 -9.46
CA LEU A 137 10.56 14.51 -8.59
C LEU A 137 11.93 14.05 -9.08
N ALA A 138 12.06 12.79 -9.51
CA ALA A 138 13.30 12.25 -10.07
C ALA A 138 13.72 12.99 -11.34
N GLU A 139 12.78 13.36 -12.20
CA GLU A 139 13.03 14.15 -13.40
C GLU A 139 13.51 15.57 -13.10
N ARG A 140 12.86 16.24 -12.16
CA ARG A 140 13.21 17.61 -11.76
C ARG A 140 14.61 17.71 -11.12
N HIS A 141 15.06 16.63 -10.48
CA HIS A 141 16.33 16.56 -9.75
C HIS A 141 17.26 15.49 -10.31
N LEU A 142 17.25 15.34 -11.65
CA LEU A 142 17.87 14.22 -12.36
C LEU A 142 19.36 14.00 -12.00
N ASP A 143 20.14 15.07 -11.97
CA ASP A 143 21.58 15.08 -11.81
C ASP A 143 22.06 15.71 -10.49
N TRP A 144 21.20 15.74 -9.47
CA TRP A 144 21.54 16.30 -8.16
C TRP A 144 22.30 15.26 -7.33
N PRO A 145 23.59 15.47 -7.05
CA PRO A 145 24.37 14.55 -6.22
C PRO A 145 23.91 14.63 -4.77
N MET A 146 23.86 13.49 -4.11
CA MET A 146 23.63 13.36 -2.67
C MET A 146 24.48 12.23 -2.08
N PRO A 147 24.78 12.26 -0.77
CA PRO A 147 25.46 11.14 -0.14
C PRO A 147 24.51 9.95 0.01
N GLY A 148 24.94 8.77 -0.41
CA GLY A 148 24.31 7.52 -0.02
C GLY A 148 24.80 7.08 1.36
N TYR A 149 23.96 6.41 2.13
CA TYR A 149 24.22 5.99 3.50
C TYR A 149 24.11 4.48 3.68
N THR A 150 25.05 3.92 4.44
CA THR A 150 24.90 2.62 5.09
C THR A 150 25.20 2.80 6.58
N HIS A 151 24.42 2.17 7.46
CA HIS A 151 24.58 2.34 8.93
C HIS A 151 24.52 3.81 9.41
N LEU A 152 23.80 4.68 8.68
CA LEU A 152 23.78 6.13 8.84
C LEU A 152 25.18 6.79 8.72
N GLN A 153 26.15 6.10 8.14
CA GLN A 153 27.45 6.63 7.76
C GLN A 153 27.44 6.92 6.26
N ARG A 154 28.10 7.99 5.85
CA ARG A 154 28.29 8.30 4.42
C ARG A 154 29.06 7.16 3.76
N ALA A 155 28.54 6.65 2.65
CA ALA A 155 29.13 5.56 1.92
C ALA A 155 29.52 6.00 0.51
N GLN A 156 28.66 5.81 -0.47
CA GLN A 156 28.90 6.22 -1.85
C GLN A 156 27.93 7.31 -2.28
N PRO A 157 28.34 8.31 -3.07
CA PRO A 157 27.43 9.28 -3.60
C PRO A 157 26.49 8.64 -4.61
N VAL A 158 25.27 9.14 -4.66
CA VAL A 158 24.23 8.76 -5.61
C VAL A 158 23.57 10.02 -6.17
N TYR A 159 22.79 9.90 -7.24
CA TYR A 159 21.88 10.99 -7.60
C TYR A 159 20.59 10.90 -6.79
N LEU A 160 20.02 12.05 -6.41
CA LEU A 160 18.72 12.13 -5.74
C LEU A 160 17.63 11.43 -6.54
N SER A 161 17.66 11.57 -7.85
CA SER A 161 16.75 10.86 -8.77
C SER A 161 16.84 9.34 -8.63
N HIS A 162 18.05 8.79 -8.52
CA HIS A 162 18.27 7.37 -8.30
C HIS A 162 17.65 6.90 -6.97
N HIS A 163 17.81 7.68 -5.91
CA HIS A 163 17.23 7.38 -4.60
C HIS A 163 15.69 7.42 -4.64
N LEU A 164 15.10 8.43 -5.27
CA LEU A 164 13.65 8.55 -5.43
C LEU A 164 13.06 7.38 -6.25
N LEU A 165 13.76 6.95 -7.30
CA LEU A 165 13.36 5.78 -8.09
C LEU A 165 13.41 4.48 -7.30
N ALA A 166 14.25 4.36 -6.26
CA ALA A 166 14.20 3.19 -5.37
C ALA A 166 12.83 3.06 -4.68
N TYR A 167 12.23 4.17 -4.25
CA TYR A 167 10.87 4.19 -3.71
C TYR A 167 9.81 3.90 -4.78
N PHE A 168 9.98 4.41 -6.00
CA PHE A 168 9.11 4.04 -7.12
C PHE A 168 9.02 2.52 -7.27
N TRP A 169 10.15 1.82 -7.30
CA TRP A 169 10.17 0.36 -7.43
C TRP A 169 9.60 -0.39 -6.23
N MET A 170 9.70 0.16 -5.01
CA MET A 170 9.00 -0.39 -3.85
C MET A 170 7.49 -0.32 -4.04
N PHE A 171 6.94 0.85 -4.38
CA PHE A 171 5.50 1.04 -4.56
C PHE A 171 4.97 0.34 -5.81
N ARG A 172 5.80 0.14 -6.85
CA ARG A 172 5.40 -0.71 -7.99
C ARG A 172 5.21 -2.17 -7.60
N ARG A 173 6.05 -2.70 -6.72
CA ARG A 173 5.84 -4.04 -6.16
C ARG A 173 4.61 -4.10 -5.25
N ASP A 174 4.27 -3.01 -4.56
CA ASP A 174 3.05 -2.96 -3.76
C ASP A 174 1.79 -2.96 -4.65
N ALA A 175 1.78 -2.21 -5.75
CA ALA A 175 0.69 -2.25 -6.72
C ALA A 175 0.46 -3.68 -7.26
N ARG A 176 1.53 -4.40 -7.60
CA ARG A 176 1.45 -5.81 -8.02
C ARG A 176 0.86 -6.73 -6.95
N ARG A 177 1.06 -6.44 -5.65
CA ARG A 177 0.40 -7.20 -4.57
C ARG A 177 -1.11 -6.99 -4.57
N PHE A 178 -1.57 -5.77 -4.80
CA PHE A 178 -3.01 -5.50 -4.91
C PHE A 178 -3.62 -6.09 -6.19
N GLU A 179 -2.87 -6.21 -7.29
CA GLU A 179 -3.29 -6.98 -8.48
C GLU A 179 -3.58 -8.45 -8.13
N LEU A 180 -2.77 -9.08 -7.26
CA LEU A 180 -3.03 -10.44 -6.78
C LEU A 180 -4.30 -10.51 -5.91
N VAL A 181 -4.57 -9.50 -5.08
CA VAL A 181 -5.83 -9.42 -4.30
C VAL A 181 -7.05 -9.39 -5.22
N LEU A 182 -6.99 -8.68 -6.35
CA LEU A 182 -8.08 -8.69 -7.34
C LEU A 182 -8.35 -10.10 -7.86
N GLY A 183 -7.30 -10.91 -8.10
CA GLY A 183 -7.43 -12.31 -8.47
C GLY A 183 -8.08 -13.16 -7.37
N ALA A 184 -7.71 -12.95 -6.12
CA ALA A 184 -8.23 -13.67 -4.97
C ALA A 184 -9.72 -13.38 -4.68
N THR A 185 -10.23 -12.22 -5.12
CA THR A 185 -11.66 -11.85 -5.03
C THR A 185 -12.45 -12.26 -6.27
N GLY A 186 -11.90 -13.12 -7.15
CA GLY A 186 -12.48 -13.41 -8.46
C GLY A 186 -13.68 -14.34 -8.47
N ASP A 187 -13.88 -15.17 -7.46
CA ASP A 187 -14.94 -16.20 -7.41
C ASP A 187 -16.12 -15.76 -6.54
N LEU A 188 -17.34 -15.84 -7.12
CA LEU A 188 -18.59 -15.47 -6.44
C LEU A 188 -18.95 -16.45 -5.33
N PRO A 189 -19.11 -16.03 -4.06
CA PRO A 189 -19.63 -16.86 -2.98
C PRO A 189 -21.15 -17.05 -3.05
N LEU A 190 -21.93 -16.05 -3.50
CA LEU A 190 -23.39 -16.07 -3.45
C LEU A 190 -23.98 -17.28 -4.16
N GLY A 191 -25.02 -17.89 -3.55
CA GLY A 191 -25.63 -19.13 -3.97
C GLY A 191 -25.02 -20.39 -3.33
N ALA A 192 -24.00 -20.21 -2.47
CA ALA A 192 -23.50 -21.29 -1.61
C ALA A 192 -24.47 -21.62 -0.45
N GLY A 193 -25.45 -20.75 -0.20
CA GLY A 193 -26.34 -20.88 0.94
C GLY A 193 -25.60 -20.78 2.26
N ALA A 194 -26.09 -21.48 3.28
CA ALA A 194 -25.41 -21.52 4.57
C ALA A 194 -24.04 -22.25 4.51
N LEU A 195 -23.98 -23.36 3.73
CA LEU A 195 -22.77 -24.18 3.52
C LEU A 195 -22.94 -25.29 2.45
N ALA A 196 -24.16 -25.69 2.12
CA ALA A 196 -24.43 -26.90 1.32
C ALA A 196 -25.04 -26.59 -0.06
N GLY A 197 -25.11 -25.35 -0.48
CA GLY A 197 -25.86 -24.88 -1.63
C GLY A 197 -27.33 -24.63 -1.28
N VAL A 198 -28.17 -24.50 -2.29
CA VAL A 198 -29.61 -24.17 -2.16
C VAL A 198 -30.50 -25.14 -2.94
N ASN A 199 -31.77 -25.31 -2.53
CA ASN A 199 -32.73 -26.22 -3.12
C ASN A 199 -33.46 -25.64 -4.35
N PHE A 200 -32.94 -24.56 -4.94
CA PHE A 200 -33.55 -23.88 -6.07
C PHE A 200 -32.60 -23.96 -7.28
N ASP A 201 -33.17 -23.99 -8.48
CA ASP A 201 -32.41 -23.94 -9.72
C ASP A 201 -31.93 -22.50 -9.99
N THR A 202 -30.93 -22.06 -9.24
CA THR A 202 -30.35 -20.74 -9.36
C THR A 202 -29.23 -20.69 -10.42
N ASP A 203 -29.07 -19.53 -11.09
CA ASP A 203 -27.97 -19.27 -12.02
C ASP A 203 -26.90 -18.42 -11.34
N ARG A 204 -25.97 -19.07 -10.64
CA ARG A 204 -24.82 -18.39 -10.01
C ARG A 204 -23.91 -17.70 -11.03
N GLY A 205 -23.78 -18.27 -12.24
CA GLY A 205 -23.00 -17.70 -13.33
C GLY A 205 -23.60 -16.36 -13.83
N PHE A 206 -24.93 -16.24 -13.87
CA PHE A 206 -25.60 -14.98 -14.14
C PHE A 206 -25.22 -13.92 -13.09
N VAL A 207 -25.34 -14.25 -11.81
CA VAL A 207 -25.00 -13.32 -10.72
C VAL A 207 -23.52 -12.94 -10.75
N ALA A 208 -22.63 -13.90 -11.04
CA ALA A 208 -21.18 -13.62 -11.16
C ALA A 208 -20.91 -12.57 -12.25
N ARG A 209 -21.53 -12.70 -13.42
CA ARG A 209 -21.40 -11.72 -14.52
C ARG A 209 -21.96 -10.34 -14.15
N GLU A 210 -23.15 -10.29 -13.52
CA GLU A 210 -23.77 -9.03 -13.09
C GLU A 210 -22.88 -8.26 -12.09
N LEU A 211 -22.24 -8.98 -11.16
CA LEU A 211 -21.40 -8.40 -10.11
C LEU A 211 -19.90 -8.31 -10.49
N GLY A 212 -19.54 -8.68 -11.73
CA GLY A 212 -18.17 -8.58 -12.24
C GLY A 212 -17.21 -9.58 -11.58
N PHE A 213 -17.69 -10.73 -11.11
CA PHE A 213 -16.83 -11.86 -10.71
C PHE A 213 -16.37 -12.65 -11.95
N ALA A 214 -15.14 -13.17 -11.89
CA ALA A 214 -14.58 -13.97 -12.98
C ALA A 214 -15.18 -15.36 -13.07
N GLY A 215 -15.64 -15.90 -11.94
CA GLY A 215 -16.18 -17.23 -11.82
C GLY A 215 -17.14 -17.40 -10.63
N VAL A 216 -17.43 -18.64 -10.33
CA VAL A 216 -18.26 -19.05 -9.19
C VAL A 216 -17.42 -19.92 -8.28
N ALA A 217 -17.44 -19.65 -6.98
CA ALA A 217 -16.72 -20.46 -6.00
C ALA A 217 -17.10 -21.94 -6.12
N PRO A 218 -16.13 -22.84 -6.35
CA PRO A 218 -16.39 -24.21 -6.76
C PRO A 218 -16.92 -25.10 -5.63
N ASN A 219 -16.73 -24.71 -4.38
CA ASN A 219 -17.19 -25.45 -3.21
C ASN A 219 -17.95 -24.52 -2.25
N SER A 220 -19.18 -24.93 -1.89
CA SER A 220 -20.07 -24.08 -1.06
C SER A 220 -19.62 -23.96 0.40
N ILE A 221 -18.89 -24.92 0.95
CA ILE A 221 -18.33 -24.86 2.29
C ILE A 221 -17.18 -23.84 2.31
N ASP A 222 -16.28 -23.93 1.35
CA ASP A 222 -15.17 -23.02 1.18
C ASP A 222 -15.65 -21.58 0.93
N ALA A 223 -16.63 -21.40 0.04
CA ALA A 223 -17.19 -20.10 -0.33
C ALA A 223 -17.64 -19.25 0.86
N VAL A 224 -18.20 -19.87 1.90
CA VAL A 224 -18.67 -19.16 3.11
C VAL A 224 -17.63 -19.08 4.22
N SER A 225 -16.57 -19.90 4.15
CA SER A 225 -15.45 -19.90 5.12
C SER A 225 -14.28 -19.03 4.71
N ASN A 226 -14.10 -18.78 3.41
CA ASN A 226 -12.94 -18.13 2.86
C ASN A 226 -12.84 -16.68 3.30
N ARG A 227 -11.69 -16.30 3.84
CA ARG A 227 -11.25 -14.93 4.13
C ARG A 227 -9.81 -14.69 3.66
N ASP A 228 -9.28 -15.58 2.81
CA ASP A 228 -7.91 -15.46 2.29
C ASP A 228 -7.73 -14.14 1.54
N PHE A 229 -8.72 -13.71 0.76
CA PHE A 229 -8.70 -12.44 0.05
C PHE A 229 -8.59 -11.22 0.99
N VAL A 230 -9.12 -11.30 2.22
CA VAL A 230 -8.96 -10.25 3.25
C VAL A 230 -7.55 -10.29 3.83
N LEU A 231 -7.02 -11.50 4.11
CA LEU A 231 -5.65 -11.70 4.57
C LEU A 231 -4.64 -11.21 3.53
N ASP A 232 -4.87 -11.50 2.25
CA ASP A 232 -4.03 -11.02 1.14
C ASP A 232 -4.04 -9.51 1.03
N PHE A 233 -5.22 -8.87 1.17
CA PHE A 233 -5.32 -7.40 1.23
C PHE A 233 -4.53 -6.83 2.39
N LEU A 234 -4.71 -7.37 3.60
CA LEU A 234 -4.00 -6.90 4.79
C LEU A 234 -2.49 -7.12 4.68
N ALA A 235 -2.04 -8.21 4.06
CA ALA A 235 -0.62 -8.46 3.81
C ALA A 235 -0.02 -7.46 2.81
N ALA A 236 -0.75 -7.15 1.72
CA ALA A 236 -0.36 -6.11 0.77
C ALA A 236 -0.31 -4.74 1.45
N ALA A 237 -1.34 -4.39 2.23
CA ALA A 237 -1.44 -3.14 2.98
C ALA A 237 -0.33 -2.99 4.02
N ALA A 238 -0.02 -4.03 4.79
CA ALA A 238 1.05 -4.04 5.80
C ALA A 238 2.44 -3.82 5.17
N THR A 239 2.69 -4.46 4.03
CA THR A 239 3.94 -4.28 3.29
C THR A 239 4.06 -2.85 2.74
N CYS A 240 3.00 -2.32 2.13
CA CYS A 240 2.95 -0.95 1.63
C CYS A 240 3.14 0.07 2.75
N ALA A 241 2.45 -0.09 3.89
CA ALA A 241 2.63 0.75 5.07
C ALA A 241 4.06 0.73 5.61
N THR A 242 4.74 -0.43 5.53
CA THR A 242 6.17 -0.53 5.88
C THR A 242 7.04 0.29 4.93
N HIS A 243 6.77 0.30 3.63
CA HIS A 243 7.49 1.15 2.67
C HIS A 243 7.22 2.65 2.91
N LEU A 244 5.97 3.03 3.19
CA LEU A 244 5.61 4.39 3.59
C LEU A 244 6.31 4.82 4.89
N SER A 245 6.46 3.92 5.85
CA SER A 245 7.21 4.17 7.09
C SER A 245 8.68 4.45 6.84
N ARG A 246 9.31 3.74 5.90
CA ARG A 246 10.71 3.98 5.52
C ARG A 246 10.87 5.33 4.84
N LEU A 247 9.98 5.66 3.91
CA LEU A 247 9.94 6.98 3.27
C LEU A 247 9.80 8.10 4.31
N GLY A 248 8.83 7.96 5.23
CA GLY A 248 8.62 8.91 6.32
C GLY A 248 9.86 9.08 7.20
N ALA A 249 10.54 7.97 7.55
CA ALA A 249 11.76 8.02 8.34
C ALA A 249 12.90 8.80 7.65
N GLU A 250 13.09 8.62 6.34
CA GLU A 250 14.12 9.39 5.60
C GLU A 250 13.75 10.86 5.48
N ILE A 251 12.48 11.20 5.19
CA ILE A 251 12.07 12.62 5.15
C ILE A 251 12.25 13.29 6.51
N VAL A 252 11.96 12.62 7.63
CA VAL A 252 12.23 13.15 8.97
C VAL A 252 13.72 13.46 9.15
N LEU A 253 14.61 12.52 8.78
CA LEU A 253 16.05 12.74 8.84
C LEU A 253 16.48 13.89 7.93
N TRP A 254 16.05 13.89 6.67
CA TRP A 254 16.48 14.88 5.68
C TRP A 254 15.98 16.28 5.97
N SER A 255 14.84 16.43 6.66
CA SER A 255 14.29 17.72 7.06
C SER A 255 14.83 18.24 8.39
N SER A 256 15.64 17.45 9.14
CA SER A 256 16.27 17.90 10.36
C SER A 256 17.30 19.02 10.10
N GLU A 257 17.62 19.83 11.13
CA GLU A 257 18.62 20.90 11.04
C GLU A 257 20.00 20.37 10.69
N GLU A 258 20.35 19.18 11.21
CA GLU A 258 21.64 18.51 10.99
C GLU A 258 21.81 18.10 9.53
N PHE A 259 20.82 17.48 8.91
CA PHE A 259 20.85 17.11 7.50
C PHE A 259 20.52 18.30 6.59
N GLY A 260 19.35 18.89 6.77
CA GLY A 260 18.89 20.03 6.00
C GLY A 260 18.79 19.79 4.49
N PHE A 261 18.55 18.54 4.06
CA PHE A 261 18.49 18.14 2.65
C PHE A 261 17.17 18.50 1.97
N CYS A 262 16.09 18.54 2.74
CA CYS A 262 14.79 18.92 2.23
C CYS A 262 14.02 19.78 3.22
N GLU A 263 12.94 20.35 2.73
CA GLU A 263 11.93 21.04 3.53
C GLU A 263 10.54 20.58 3.09
N VAL A 264 9.75 20.15 4.07
CA VAL A 264 8.34 19.81 3.87
C VAL A 264 7.55 21.11 3.80
N SER A 265 6.58 21.22 2.89
CA SER A 265 5.77 22.44 2.78
C SER A 265 4.91 22.68 4.03
N ASP A 266 4.49 23.93 4.25
CA ASP A 266 3.68 24.31 5.40
C ASP A 266 2.36 23.55 5.50
N ALA A 267 1.79 23.15 4.38
CA ALA A 267 0.57 22.35 4.33
C ALA A 267 0.72 20.93 4.95
N TRP A 268 1.94 20.44 5.08
CA TRP A 268 2.26 19.09 5.54
C TRP A 268 3.19 19.08 6.78
N ALA A 269 3.32 20.23 7.41
CA ALA A 269 4.15 20.45 8.60
C ALA A 269 3.33 21.12 9.68
N SER A 270 3.78 21.05 10.94
CA SER A 270 3.20 21.84 12.02
C SER A 270 4.25 22.74 12.68
N GLY A 271 3.77 23.82 13.30
CA GLY A 271 4.60 24.70 14.12
C GLY A 271 4.63 24.26 15.58
N SER A 272 5.39 25.01 16.38
CA SER A 272 5.40 24.87 17.83
C SER A 272 4.60 26.01 18.47
N SER A 273 3.78 25.68 19.48
CA SER A 273 3.02 26.70 20.24
C SER A 273 3.92 27.61 21.09
N ILE A 274 5.16 27.20 21.36
CA ILE A 274 6.09 27.93 22.23
C ILE A 274 7.36 28.38 21.48
N MET A 275 7.71 27.75 20.36
CA MET A 275 8.90 28.05 19.56
C MET A 275 8.49 28.50 18.15
N PRO A 276 8.35 29.82 17.88
CA PRO A 276 7.78 30.31 16.62
C PRO A 276 8.57 29.90 15.36
N GLN A 277 9.87 29.66 15.50
CA GLN A 277 10.76 29.26 14.41
C GLN A 277 10.70 27.76 14.07
N LYS A 278 10.08 26.93 14.93
CA LYS A 278 10.10 25.47 14.79
C LYS A 278 9.08 24.99 13.79
N LYS A 279 9.52 24.17 12.85
CA LYS A 279 8.69 23.50 11.85
C LYS A 279 8.93 21.99 11.93
N ASN A 280 7.88 21.22 12.21
CA ASN A 280 7.95 19.78 12.40
C ASN A 280 7.46 19.03 11.16
N PRO A 281 8.10 17.94 10.74
CA PRO A 281 7.67 17.13 9.61
C PRO A 281 6.59 16.10 10.03
N ASP A 282 5.48 16.55 10.67
CA ASP A 282 4.49 15.67 11.30
C ASP A 282 3.87 14.68 10.32
N ALA A 283 3.65 15.07 9.06
CA ALA A 283 3.13 14.15 8.05
C ALA A 283 4.07 12.95 7.86
N ALA A 284 5.37 13.18 7.76
CA ALA A 284 6.38 12.12 7.62
C ALA A 284 6.46 11.23 8.87
N GLU A 285 6.36 11.84 10.07
CA GLU A 285 6.33 11.10 11.33
C GLU A 285 5.10 10.22 11.45
N LEU A 286 3.93 10.72 11.04
CA LEU A 286 2.67 9.98 11.06
C LEU A 286 2.66 8.83 10.05
N LEU A 287 3.26 8.95 8.87
CA LEU A 287 3.47 7.82 7.96
C LEU A 287 4.24 6.69 8.65
N ARG A 288 5.29 7.04 9.40
CA ARG A 288 6.06 6.08 10.18
C ARG A 288 5.25 5.46 11.32
N ALA A 289 4.49 6.28 12.04
CA ALA A 289 3.75 5.85 13.23
C ALA A 289 2.52 4.99 12.92
N LYS A 290 1.88 5.19 11.75
CA LYS A 290 0.67 4.44 11.35
C LYS A 290 0.96 3.04 10.79
N ALA A 291 2.16 2.76 10.33
CA ALA A 291 2.51 1.46 9.77
C ALA A 291 2.30 0.27 10.75
N PRO A 292 2.71 0.34 12.03
CA PRO A 292 2.45 -0.74 13.00
C PRO A 292 0.96 -1.03 13.20
N ARG A 293 0.07 -0.03 13.04
CA ARG A 293 -1.39 -0.21 13.13
C ARG A 293 -1.90 -1.15 12.04
N VAL A 294 -1.50 -0.92 10.78
CA VAL A 294 -1.88 -1.78 9.65
C VAL A 294 -1.30 -3.19 9.79
N VAL A 295 -0.05 -3.30 10.24
CA VAL A 295 0.60 -4.60 10.52
C VAL A 295 -0.15 -5.38 11.61
N ALA A 296 -0.63 -4.71 12.65
CA ALA A 296 -1.38 -5.34 13.73
C ALA A 296 -2.71 -5.94 13.25
N HIS A 297 -3.40 -5.30 12.29
CA HIS A 297 -4.65 -5.83 11.72
C HIS A 297 -4.44 -7.16 10.97
N LEU A 298 -3.34 -7.29 10.23
CA LEU A 298 -2.98 -8.57 9.59
C LEU A 298 -2.78 -9.68 10.65
N ALA A 299 -2.02 -9.38 11.69
CA ALA A 299 -1.76 -10.35 12.76
C ALA A 299 -3.04 -10.73 13.51
N ALA A 300 -3.92 -9.77 13.77
CA ALA A 300 -5.20 -10.00 14.44
C ALA A 300 -6.11 -10.91 13.61
N LEU A 301 -6.27 -10.65 12.30
CA LEU A 301 -7.13 -11.50 11.46
C LEU A 301 -6.55 -12.91 11.30
N HIS A 302 -5.23 -13.09 11.21
CA HIS A 302 -4.64 -14.43 11.30
C HIS A 302 -5.00 -15.13 12.61
N GLY A 303 -5.03 -14.40 13.74
CA GLY A 303 -5.47 -14.92 15.03
C GLY A 303 -6.94 -15.34 15.03
N VAL A 304 -7.82 -14.54 14.44
CA VAL A 304 -9.26 -14.85 14.30
C VAL A 304 -9.47 -16.12 13.47
N MET A 305 -8.81 -16.24 12.32
CA MET A 305 -8.97 -17.39 11.43
C MET A 305 -8.27 -18.67 11.91
N HIS A 306 -7.29 -18.53 12.81
CA HIS A 306 -6.50 -19.68 13.29
C HIS A 306 -7.36 -20.69 14.06
N GLY A 307 -7.40 -21.92 13.55
CA GLY A 307 -8.08 -23.05 14.21
C GLY A 307 -9.60 -23.01 14.14
N LEU A 308 -10.21 -22.08 13.39
CA LEU A 308 -11.65 -22.09 13.16
C LEU A 308 -12.06 -23.33 12.35
N PRO A 309 -13.15 -24.04 12.74
CA PRO A 309 -13.78 -25.02 11.87
C PRO A 309 -14.26 -24.39 10.57
N LEU A 310 -14.39 -25.21 9.53
CA LEU A 310 -14.95 -24.76 8.26
C LEU A 310 -16.38 -24.22 8.41
N THR A 311 -16.86 -23.57 7.39
CA THR A 311 -18.12 -22.82 7.30
C THR A 311 -18.07 -21.49 8.05
N TYR A 312 -19.15 -21.04 8.64
CA TYR A 312 -19.22 -19.78 9.38
C TYR A 312 -19.30 -20.03 10.88
N ASN A 313 -18.42 -19.32 11.61
CA ASN A 313 -18.48 -19.16 13.06
C ASN A 313 -18.57 -17.66 13.37
N LYS A 314 -19.19 -17.27 14.50
CA LYS A 314 -19.39 -15.87 14.86
C LYS A 314 -18.08 -15.10 15.00
N ASP A 315 -16.98 -15.78 15.27
CA ASP A 315 -15.60 -15.24 15.26
C ASP A 315 -15.29 -14.44 13.99
N MET A 316 -15.83 -14.89 12.85
CA MET A 316 -15.63 -14.22 11.56
C MET A 316 -16.29 -12.85 11.46
N GLN A 317 -17.08 -12.42 12.45
CA GLN A 317 -17.56 -11.05 12.53
C GLN A 317 -16.41 -10.04 12.72
N GLU A 318 -15.33 -10.50 13.39
CA GLU A 318 -14.13 -9.70 13.65
C GLU A 318 -13.27 -9.42 12.39
N ASP A 319 -13.59 -10.03 11.25
CA ASP A 319 -12.87 -9.79 9.99
C ASP A 319 -13.03 -8.34 9.48
N LYS A 320 -14.13 -7.67 9.82
CA LYS A 320 -14.55 -6.38 9.24
C LYS A 320 -13.77 -5.20 9.81
N GLU A 321 -13.72 -5.05 11.12
CA GLU A 321 -13.08 -3.90 11.75
C GLU A 321 -11.58 -3.82 11.39
N HIS A 322 -10.90 -4.98 11.35
CA HIS A 322 -9.50 -5.03 10.94
C HIS A 322 -9.28 -4.61 9.48
N LEU A 323 -10.17 -5.07 8.57
CA LEU A 323 -10.10 -4.67 7.17
C LEU A 323 -10.44 -3.18 7.01
N PHE A 324 -11.51 -2.72 7.60
CA PHE A 324 -12.00 -1.35 7.44
C PHE A 324 -11.00 -0.32 7.95
N ASP A 325 -10.42 -0.54 9.12
CA ASP A 325 -9.42 0.37 9.68
C ASP A 325 -8.10 0.35 8.87
N ALA A 326 -7.69 -0.81 8.38
CA ALA A 326 -6.50 -0.92 7.52
C ALA A 326 -6.70 -0.18 6.19
N VAL A 327 -7.88 -0.30 5.57
CA VAL A 327 -8.27 0.42 4.35
C VAL A 327 -8.18 1.93 4.58
N ASP A 328 -8.85 2.45 5.60
CA ASP A 328 -8.88 3.89 5.88
C ASP A 328 -7.48 4.43 6.20
N THR A 329 -6.73 3.70 7.00
CA THR A 329 -5.37 4.09 7.39
C THR A 329 -4.44 4.10 6.18
N LEU A 330 -4.51 3.09 5.32
CA LEU A 330 -3.66 3.01 4.13
C LEU A 330 -4.02 4.10 3.10
N ASP A 331 -5.30 4.30 2.80
CA ASP A 331 -5.75 5.33 1.85
C ASP A 331 -5.29 6.72 2.29
N LEU A 332 -5.49 7.06 3.57
CA LEU A 332 -5.03 8.32 4.14
C LEU A 332 -3.50 8.48 4.05
N CYS A 333 -2.73 7.42 4.35
CA CYS A 333 -1.27 7.46 4.29
C CYS A 333 -0.74 7.63 2.86
N LEU A 334 -1.35 6.97 1.87
CA LEU A 334 -0.97 7.12 0.46
C LEU A 334 -1.25 8.54 -0.06
N GLN A 335 -2.41 9.10 0.27
CA GLN A 335 -2.75 10.49 -0.04
C GLN A 335 -1.79 11.46 0.62
N ALA A 336 -1.49 11.27 1.91
CA ALA A 336 -0.57 12.12 2.65
C ALA A 336 0.85 12.06 2.08
N ALA A 337 1.36 10.88 1.73
CA ALA A 337 2.67 10.71 1.11
C ALA A 337 2.75 11.43 -0.23
N THR A 338 1.73 11.27 -1.08
CA THR A 338 1.65 11.94 -2.39
C THR A 338 1.62 13.46 -2.23
N GLY A 339 0.76 13.98 -1.37
CA GLY A 339 0.64 15.41 -1.12
C GLY A 339 1.89 16.02 -0.52
N MET A 340 2.48 15.37 0.47
CA MET A 340 3.74 15.81 1.10
C MET A 340 4.88 15.88 0.09
N LEU A 341 5.07 14.83 -0.72
CA LEU A 341 6.11 14.80 -1.76
C LEU A 341 5.86 15.80 -2.87
N SER A 342 4.63 16.05 -3.26
CA SER A 342 4.30 17.05 -4.28
C SER A 342 4.73 18.47 -3.87
N GLY A 343 4.72 18.76 -2.57
CA GLY A 343 5.11 20.05 -1.99
C GLY A 343 6.51 20.11 -1.38
N ILE A 344 7.31 19.02 -1.45
CA ILE A 344 8.64 18.98 -0.88
C ILE A 344 9.62 19.80 -1.71
N SER A 345 10.54 20.50 -1.06
CA SER A 345 11.67 21.16 -1.70
C SER A 345 12.99 20.56 -1.22
N PHE A 346 13.90 20.28 -2.16
CA PHE A 346 15.24 19.79 -1.87
C PHE A 346 16.27 20.92 -1.97
N ARG A 347 17.35 20.83 -1.19
CA ARG A 347 18.41 21.85 -1.13
C ARG A 347 19.67 21.33 -1.82
N ALA A 348 19.84 21.69 -3.11
CA ALA A 348 20.92 21.21 -3.97
C ALA A 348 22.31 21.39 -3.36
N GLU A 349 22.59 22.56 -2.80
CA GLU A 349 23.90 22.88 -2.20
C GLU A 349 24.21 22.03 -0.97
N ARG A 350 23.18 21.75 -0.13
CA ARG A 350 23.35 20.91 1.07
C ARG A 350 23.59 19.45 0.67
N LEU A 351 22.84 18.93 -0.30
CA LEU A 351 22.99 17.57 -0.82
C LEU A 351 24.38 17.39 -1.45
N ALA A 352 24.75 18.28 -2.39
CA ALA A 352 26.05 18.25 -3.06
C ALA A 352 27.21 18.40 -2.08
N GLY A 353 27.13 19.37 -1.16
CA GLY A 353 28.17 19.60 -0.15
C GLY A 353 28.37 18.41 0.80
N ALA A 354 27.29 17.71 1.16
CA ALA A 354 27.39 16.49 1.97
C ALA A 354 28.01 15.30 1.22
N ALA A 355 28.04 15.33 -0.12
CA ALA A 355 28.61 14.30 -0.98
C ALA A 355 30.04 14.64 -1.48
N THR A 356 30.74 15.62 -0.89
CA THR A 356 32.09 16.06 -1.32
C THR A 356 33.24 15.45 -0.52
N ASP A 357 32.95 14.61 0.47
CA ASP A 357 34.00 13.95 1.25
C ASP A 357 34.78 12.95 0.36
N GLU A 358 36.02 13.29 0.05
CA GLU A 358 36.88 12.51 -0.84
C GLU A 358 37.18 11.09 -0.30
N MET A 359 37.01 10.85 1.01
CA MET A 359 37.15 9.51 1.59
C MET A 359 36.12 8.53 1.00
N ILE A 360 35.01 9.05 0.50
CA ILE A 360 33.98 8.26 -0.19
C ILE A 360 34.51 7.65 -1.51
N ALA A 361 35.49 8.30 -2.16
CA ALA A 361 36.13 7.86 -3.40
C ALA A 361 37.16 6.72 -3.20
N ALA A 362 37.44 6.33 -1.97
CA ALA A 362 38.42 5.28 -1.69
C ALA A 362 38.19 3.99 -2.51
N VAL A 363 36.92 3.59 -2.71
CA VAL A 363 36.56 2.44 -3.55
C VAL A 363 36.94 2.67 -5.02
N ASP A 364 36.68 3.86 -5.54
CA ASP A 364 37.00 4.23 -6.94
C ASP A 364 38.49 4.23 -7.21
N VAL A 365 39.31 4.65 -6.25
CA VAL A 365 40.77 4.52 -6.30
C VAL A 365 41.21 3.06 -6.28
N ALA A 366 40.59 2.21 -5.45
CA ALA A 366 40.89 0.78 -5.43
C ALA A 366 40.54 0.12 -6.78
N ASP A 367 39.40 0.47 -7.35
CA ASP A 367 38.95 -0.03 -8.67
C ASP A 367 39.87 0.45 -9.80
N MET A 368 40.39 1.69 -9.74
CA MET A 368 41.40 2.19 -10.66
C MET A 368 42.66 1.29 -10.63
N LEU A 369 43.18 0.97 -9.45
CA LEU A 369 44.33 0.08 -9.28
C LEU A 369 44.06 -1.33 -9.83
N VAL A 370 42.84 -1.87 -9.61
CA VAL A 370 42.41 -3.16 -10.16
C VAL A 370 42.42 -3.14 -11.70
N ARG A 371 41.89 -2.08 -12.31
CA ARG A 371 41.95 -1.91 -13.78
C ARG A 371 43.37 -1.86 -14.32
N ARG A 372 44.35 -1.45 -13.51
CA ARG A 372 45.77 -1.46 -13.82
C ARG A 372 46.48 -2.80 -13.52
N GLY A 373 45.71 -3.83 -13.16
CA GLY A 373 46.21 -5.17 -12.92
C GLY A 373 46.67 -5.46 -11.48
N VAL A 374 46.46 -4.52 -10.53
CA VAL A 374 46.77 -4.79 -9.13
C VAL A 374 45.65 -5.64 -8.52
N PRO A 375 45.96 -6.78 -7.88
CA PRO A 375 44.93 -7.63 -7.27
C PRO A 375 44.06 -6.85 -6.25
N PHE A 376 42.73 -7.08 -6.22
CA PHE A 376 41.79 -6.31 -5.40
C PHE A 376 42.20 -6.21 -3.92
N ARG A 377 42.61 -7.31 -3.28
CA ARG A 377 43.04 -7.31 -1.88
C ARG A 377 44.28 -6.41 -1.65
N GLN A 378 45.21 -6.38 -2.62
CA GLN A 378 46.38 -5.49 -2.58
C GLN A 378 45.95 -4.03 -2.79
N SER A 379 45.09 -3.76 -3.78
CA SER A 379 44.52 -2.43 -4.05
C SER A 379 43.83 -1.87 -2.81
N HIS A 380 42.97 -2.66 -2.15
CA HIS A 380 42.33 -2.29 -0.91
C HIS A 380 43.34 -1.94 0.21
N GLY A 381 44.42 -2.72 0.35
CA GLY A 381 45.47 -2.45 1.32
C GLY A 381 46.22 -1.13 1.04
N ILE A 382 46.53 -0.86 -0.24
CA ILE A 382 47.16 0.40 -0.67
C ILE A 382 46.27 1.58 -0.33
N VAL A 383 44.98 1.51 -0.71
CA VAL A 383 44.03 2.60 -0.45
C VAL A 383 43.78 2.81 1.03
N ALA A 384 43.70 1.73 1.84
CA ALA A 384 43.61 1.85 3.29
C ALA A 384 44.83 2.56 3.91
N GLY A 385 46.02 2.40 3.31
CA GLY A 385 47.22 3.14 3.68
C GLY A 385 47.10 4.64 3.36
N LEU A 386 46.65 5.00 2.16
CA LEU A 386 46.40 6.38 1.75
C LEU A 386 45.37 7.09 2.65
N VAL A 387 44.22 6.41 2.88
CA VAL A 387 43.16 6.93 3.77
C VAL A 387 43.71 7.17 5.17
N ARG A 388 44.51 6.27 5.74
CA ARG A 388 45.09 6.42 7.06
C ARG A 388 46.05 7.61 7.08
N GLU A 389 46.92 7.75 6.09
CA GLU A 389 47.87 8.87 6.00
C GLU A 389 47.13 10.21 5.91
N ALA A 390 46.09 10.32 5.09
CA ALA A 390 45.27 11.52 4.97
C ALA A 390 44.54 11.85 6.29
N VAL A 391 43.94 10.85 6.95
CA VAL A 391 43.29 11.03 8.27
C VAL A 391 44.29 11.48 9.34
N ASP A 392 45.48 10.87 9.41
CA ASP A 392 46.51 11.21 10.40
C ASP A 392 47.03 12.65 10.22
N ARG A 393 47.02 13.15 8.97
CA ARG A 393 47.38 14.54 8.65
C ARG A 393 46.20 15.51 8.80
N GLY A 394 44.98 15.05 8.92
CA GLY A 394 43.78 15.89 8.89
C GLY A 394 43.54 16.54 7.53
N GLU A 395 43.97 15.92 6.44
CA GLU A 395 43.91 16.42 5.06
C GLU A 395 43.01 15.57 4.17
N PRO A 396 42.45 16.15 3.08
CA PRO A 396 41.75 15.36 2.08
C PRO A 396 42.71 14.48 1.27
N LEU A 397 42.21 13.44 0.60
CA LEU A 397 43.04 12.58 -0.26
C LEU A 397 43.76 13.36 -1.37
N SER A 398 43.13 14.42 -1.90
CA SER A 398 43.70 15.27 -2.95
C SER A 398 44.92 16.08 -2.51
N ALA A 399 45.14 16.23 -1.22
CA ALA A 399 46.30 16.89 -0.69
C ALA A 399 47.59 16.02 -0.68
N LEU A 400 47.43 14.69 -0.85
CA LEU A 400 48.56 13.77 -0.96
C LEU A 400 49.37 14.09 -2.22
N THR A 401 50.69 14.28 -2.05
CA THR A 401 51.58 14.56 -3.15
C THR A 401 51.92 13.32 -3.99
N ARG A 402 52.45 13.49 -5.20
CA ARG A 402 52.93 12.35 -6.02
C ARG A 402 53.99 11.52 -5.29
N GLU A 403 54.83 12.14 -4.44
CA GLU A 403 55.78 11.43 -3.59
C GLU A 403 55.08 10.55 -2.54
N ASP A 404 53.99 11.10 -1.93
CA ASP A 404 53.19 10.34 -0.98
C ASP A 404 52.58 9.11 -1.68
N LEU A 405 51.95 9.30 -2.86
CA LEU A 405 51.36 8.22 -3.65
C LEU A 405 52.38 7.14 -4.02
N ALA A 406 53.58 7.52 -4.49
CA ALA A 406 54.63 6.59 -4.89
C ALA A 406 55.15 5.72 -3.73
N ARG A 407 55.08 6.22 -2.48
CA ARG A 407 55.41 5.42 -1.27
C ARG A 407 54.45 4.24 -1.06
N HIS A 408 53.19 4.39 -1.48
CA HIS A 408 52.19 3.34 -1.35
C HIS A 408 52.15 2.38 -2.53
N SER A 409 52.32 2.93 -3.76
CA SER A 409 52.33 2.12 -4.97
C SER A 409 52.83 2.93 -6.16
N GLU A 410 53.72 2.32 -6.98
CA GLU A 410 54.12 2.86 -8.29
C GLU A 410 52.98 2.91 -9.30
N ALA A 411 51.89 2.16 -9.06
CA ALA A 411 50.69 2.18 -9.89
C ALA A 411 49.81 3.42 -9.66
N LEU A 412 50.13 4.24 -8.69
CA LEU A 412 49.43 5.52 -8.41
C LEU A 412 50.13 6.65 -9.17
N ASP A 413 49.37 7.34 -10.01
CA ASP A 413 49.85 8.47 -10.81
C ASP A 413 48.85 9.64 -10.84
N GLY A 414 48.94 10.46 -11.91
CA GLY A 414 48.03 11.62 -12.07
C GLY A 414 46.56 11.27 -12.16
N GLU A 415 46.18 10.08 -12.64
CA GLU A 415 44.78 9.63 -12.70
C GLU A 415 44.12 9.52 -11.31
N PHE A 416 44.91 9.33 -10.25
CA PHE A 416 44.44 9.36 -8.87
C PHE A 416 43.63 10.65 -8.56
N TYR A 417 44.13 11.80 -9.00
CA TYR A 417 43.45 13.08 -8.76
C TYR A 417 42.20 13.25 -9.62
N ASP A 418 42.17 12.66 -10.81
CA ASP A 418 41.00 12.67 -11.69
C ASP A 418 39.87 11.83 -11.09
N VAL A 419 40.24 10.70 -10.46
CA VAL A 419 39.27 9.82 -9.76
C VAL A 419 38.66 10.52 -8.55
N LEU A 420 39.37 11.45 -7.88
CA LEU A 420 38.85 12.19 -6.73
C LEU A 420 37.82 13.26 -7.09
N ASN A 421 37.41 13.40 -8.34
CA ASN A 421 36.36 14.32 -8.74
C ASN A 421 34.97 13.71 -8.44
N GLN A 422 34.12 14.45 -7.74
CA GLN A 422 32.76 14.01 -7.34
C GLN A 422 31.95 13.44 -8.51
N ARG A 423 32.03 14.07 -9.69
CA ARG A 423 31.32 13.58 -10.86
C ARG A 423 31.85 12.21 -11.32
N SER A 424 33.15 11.96 -11.21
CA SER A 424 33.76 10.67 -11.52
C SER A 424 33.21 9.55 -10.64
N TRP A 425 32.94 9.81 -9.35
CA TRP A 425 32.39 8.81 -8.42
C TRP A 425 30.99 8.38 -8.79
N LEU A 426 30.17 9.29 -9.30
CA LEU A 426 28.81 9.02 -9.75
C LEU A 426 28.80 8.28 -11.09
N GLU A 427 29.56 8.80 -12.07
CA GLU A 427 29.56 8.28 -13.45
C GLU A 427 30.34 6.96 -13.61
N SER A 428 31.16 6.57 -12.64
CA SER A 428 31.84 5.26 -12.63
C SER A 428 30.92 4.08 -12.37
N LYS A 429 29.71 4.30 -11.83
CA LYS A 429 28.75 3.25 -11.44
C LYS A 429 27.86 2.84 -12.63
N VAL A 430 28.49 2.27 -13.66
CA VAL A 430 27.87 1.98 -14.97
C VAL A 430 27.15 0.63 -15.06
N SER A 431 27.18 -0.19 -14.00
CA SER A 431 26.43 -1.44 -13.96
C SER A 431 24.94 -1.18 -14.12
N GLU A 432 24.20 -2.15 -14.67
CA GLU A 432 22.75 -2.11 -14.76
C GLU A 432 22.14 -1.83 -13.36
N GLY A 433 21.22 -0.87 -13.29
CA GLY A 433 20.66 -0.42 -12.03
C GLY A 433 21.59 0.48 -11.19
N GLY A 434 22.79 0.83 -11.70
CA GLY A 434 23.71 1.75 -11.02
C GLY A 434 23.27 3.20 -11.03
N THR A 435 24.06 4.06 -10.36
CA THR A 435 23.72 5.48 -10.21
C THR A 435 24.29 6.38 -11.31
N ALA A 436 25.14 5.88 -12.25
CA ALA A 436 25.57 6.71 -13.37
C ALA A 436 24.38 7.31 -14.11
N LEU A 437 24.49 8.56 -14.55
CA LEU A 437 23.36 9.33 -15.06
C LEU A 437 22.61 8.63 -16.22
N ASP A 438 23.33 7.95 -17.10
CA ASP A 438 22.70 7.19 -18.18
C ASP A 438 21.90 5.98 -17.63
N ARG A 439 22.37 5.33 -16.57
CA ARG A 439 21.63 4.25 -15.90
C ARG A 439 20.38 4.77 -15.20
N VAL A 440 20.45 5.97 -14.62
CA VAL A 440 19.28 6.64 -14.01
C VAL A 440 18.27 7.01 -15.10
N ARG A 441 18.70 7.51 -16.25
CA ARG A 441 17.83 7.79 -17.40
C ARG A 441 17.11 6.54 -17.91
N GLU A 442 17.80 5.41 -17.99
CA GLU A 442 17.19 4.11 -18.33
C GLU A 442 16.14 3.70 -17.31
N GLN A 443 16.45 3.78 -16.01
CA GLN A 443 15.48 3.48 -14.94
C GLN A 443 14.25 4.39 -15.01
N LEU A 444 14.45 5.68 -15.31
CA LEU A 444 13.38 6.64 -15.45
C LEU A 444 12.47 6.32 -16.66
N ALA A 445 13.06 5.92 -17.78
CA ALA A 445 12.31 5.48 -18.94
C ALA A 445 11.48 4.22 -18.66
N HIS A 446 12.06 3.25 -17.94
CA HIS A 446 11.33 2.05 -17.51
C HIS A 446 10.20 2.41 -16.51
N ALA A 447 10.44 3.32 -15.57
CA ALA A 447 9.42 3.74 -14.62
C ALA A 447 8.22 4.42 -15.32
N ARG A 448 8.47 5.22 -16.35
CA ARG A 448 7.41 5.80 -17.19
C ARG A 448 6.62 4.74 -17.96
N ALA A 449 7.30 3.80 -18.58
CA ALA A 449 6.65 2.70 -19.31
C ALA A 449 5.72 1.88 -18.39
N GLU A 450 6.16 1.59 -17.16
CA GLU A 450 5.33 0.90 -16.15
C GLU A 450 4.09 1.74 -15.77
N LEU A 451 4.21 3.07 -15.65
CA LEU A 451 3.08 3.96 -15.38
C LEU A 451 2.08 4.02 -16.53
N ASP A 452 2.57 3.97 -17.77
CA ASP A 452 1.76 4.00 -18.99
C ASP A 452 1.13 2.64 -19.32
N GLY A 453 1.37 1.60 -18.49
CA GLY A 453 0.87 0.25 -18.70
C GLY A 453 1.53 -0.48 -19.88
N GLN A 454 2.69 -0.02 -20.34
CA GLN A 454 3.47 -0.68 -21.37
C GLN A 454 4.36 -1.76 -20.73
N PRO A 455 4.45 -2.97 -21.30
CA PRO A 455 5.39 -3.97 -20.82
C PRO A 455 6.83 -3.43 -20.99
N ALA A 456 7.61 -3.53 -19.90
CA ALA A 456 9.01 -3.13 -19.86
C ALA A 456 9.89 -4.04 -20.73
#